data_3f52c201afbad3a9fa32d1793711cfb1
#
_entry.id   3f52c201afbad3a9fa32d1793711cfb1
#
_cell.length_a   1.000
_cell.length_b   1.000
_cell.length_c   1.000
_cell.angle_alpha   90.00
_cell.angle_beta   90.00
_cell.angle_gamma   90.00
#
_symmetry.space_group_name_H-M   'P 1'
#
loop_
_entity.id
_entity.type
_entity.pdbx_description
1 polymer ?
#
loop_
_entity_poly.entity_id
_entity_poly.type
_entity_poly.pdbx_seq_one_letter_code
_entity_poly.pdbx_strand_id
1 'polypeptide(L)'
;VIGNTNPKVQGGFGLSGQWKGFDFAMNFNFMLDFDVNNATAYQLSSSESNKNKFYNVLSTFADKGWRYTRDGDGECLYKCYYIDGSLDMYRELNEGRTLWNPTDVTKKITHSYFIEDGSFLRCQDLTVGYTLPGNLTSKWGISKARFYVSASNLFIITGYSGYDPEVDIQTGLTCGMDYNRYPRSRSFVLGTNLSLIHISEPTRHAQIS
;
A
#
# COMPACT_ATOMS: atom_id res chain seq x y z
N VAL A 1 5.05 13.04 -22.79
CA VAL A 1 5.33 12.45 -21.46
C VAL A 1 4.02 12.48 -20.71
N ILE A 2 3.53 11.31 -20.26
CA ILE A 2 2.26 11.16 -19.55
C ILE A 2 2.45 10.99 -18.03
N GLY A 3 3.68 10.81 -17.57
CA GLY A 3 4.01 10.67 -16.16
C GLY A 3 5.52 10.59 -15.94
N ASN A 4 5.94 10.79 -14.70
CA ASN A 4 7.32 10.64 -14.26
C ASN A 4 7.38 9.75 -13.01
N THR A 5 8.02 8.62 -13.11
CA THR A 5 8.13 7.64 -12.03
C THR A 5 9.24 7.94 -11.01
N ASN A 6 10.09 8.92 -11.30
CA ASN A 6 11.15 9.32 -10.39
C ASN A 6 10.63 10.38 -9.42
N PRO A 7 10.67 10.15 -8.09
CA PRO A 7 10.23 11.14 -7.12
C PRO A 7 11.14 12.38 -7.16
N LYS A 8 10.54 13.56 -7.10
CA LYS A 8 11.31 14.81 -7.00
C LYS A 8 11.93 14.98 -5.62
N VAL A 9 11.24 14.50 -4.59
CA VAL A 9 11.72 14.57 -3.21
C VAL A 9 11.50 13.22 -2.54
N GLN A 10 12.52 12.69 -1.89
CA GLN A 10 12.44 11.49 -1.06
C GLN A 10 13.28 11.64 0.19
N GLY A 11 12.85 11.02 1.26
CA GLY A 11 13.58 11.10 2.51
C GLY A 11 12.90 10.35 3.65
N GLY A 12 13.47 10.50 4.83
CA GLY A 12 12.91 9.96 6.05
C GLY A 12 13.24 10.86 7.24
N PHE A 13 12.44 10.74 8.27
CA PHE A 13 12.67 11.39 9.55
C PHE A 13 12.23 10.48 10.70
N GLY A 14 12.86 10.66 11.86
CA GLY A 14 12.53 9.91 13.06
C GLY A 14 12.17 10.83 14.20
N LEU A 15 11.24 10.38 15.04
CA LEU A 15 10.86 11.00 16.30
C LEU A 15 11.12 10.00 17.43
N SER A 16 11.78 10.43 18.49
CA SER A 16 11.97 9.60 19.68
C SER A 16 11.89 10.43 20.96
N GLY A 17 11.49 9.78 22.04
CA GLY A 17 11.40 10.43 23.31
C GLY A 17 11.34 9.44 24.46
N GLN A 18 11.64 9.95 25.68
CA GLN A 18 11.58 9.18 26.90
C GLN A 18 10.92 9.99 28.00
N TRP A 19 10.05 9.35 28.78
CA TRP A 19 9.39 10.01 29.91
C TRP A 19 8.98 9.00 30.96
N LYS A 20 9.44 9.16 32.18
CA LYS A 20 9.06 8.34 33.38
C LYS A 20 9.09 6.83 33.14
N GLY A 21 10.13 6.34 32.46
CA GLY A 21 10.28 4.91 32.16
C GLY A 21 9.66 4.46 30.83
N PHE A 22 8.79 5.26 30.24
CA PHE A 22 8.33 5.04 28.87
C PHE A 22 9.36 5.55 27.86
N ASP A 23 9.54 4.83 26.81
CA ASP A 23 10.29 5.24 25.63
C ASP A 23 9.47 4.97 24.37
N PHE A 24 9.60 5.86 23.41
CA PHE A 24 9.01 5.67 22.10
C PHE A 24 9.99 6.07 21.00
N ALA A 25 9.88 5.41 19.86
CA ALA A 25 10.59 5.77 18.64
C ALA A 25 9.67 5.51 17.45
N MET A 26 9.60 6.46 16.52
CA MET A 26 8.84 6.38 15.29
C MET A 26 9.73 6.79 14.13
N ASN A 27 9.72 6.00 13.06
CA ASN A 27 10.43 6.29 11.83
C ASN A 27 9.43 6.41 10.68
N PHE A 28 9.63 7.46 9.90
CA PHE A 28 8.83 7.78 8.73
C PHE A 28 9.69 7.79 7.49
N ASN A 29 9.15 7.32 6.39
CA ASN A 29 9.69 7.55 5.06
C ASN A 29 8.63 8.18 4.16
N PHE A 30 9.08 8.96 3.20
CA PHE A 30 8.20 9.63 2.24
C PHE A 30 8.85 9.72 0.87
N MET A 31 8.01 9.69 -0.14
CA MET A 31 8.33 10.06 -1.51
C MET A 31 7.23 10.97 -2.04
N LEU A 32 7.60 12.03 -2.74
CA LEU A 32 6.68 13.06 -3.21
C LEU A 32 6.91 13.37 -4.68
N ASP A 33 5.83 13.70 -5.36
CA ASP A 33 5.82 14.18 -6.75
C ASP A 33 6.42 13.15 -7.71
N PHE A 34 5.79 11.99 -7.78
CA PHE A 34 6.07 10.95 -8.75
C PHE A 34 4.77 10.23 -9.14
N ASP A 35 4.77 9.64 -10.32
CA ASP A 35 3.63 8.96 -10.86
C ASP A 35 3.81 7.44 -10.83
N VAL A 36 2.73 6.74 -10.59
CA VAL A 36 2.64 5.28 -10.63
C VAL A 36 1.65 4.87 -11.71
N ASN A 37 2.05 3.94 -12.56
CA ASN A 37 1.14 3.31 -13.50
C ASN A 37 0.40 2.15 -12.81
N ASN A 38 -0.89 2.34 -12.53
CA ASN A 38 -1.75 1.34 -11.93
C ASN A 38 -2.18 0.28 -12.97
N ALA A 39 -1.26 -0.60 -13.33
CA ALA A 39 -1.52 -1.67 -14.30
C ALA A 39 -2.48 -2.72 -13.75
N THR A 40 -2.62 -2.85 -12.44
CA THR A 40 -3.61 -3.69 -11.77
C THR A 40 -5.02 -3.16 -12.05
N ALA A 41 -5.26 -1.86 -11.85
CA ALA A 41 -6.55 -1.25 -12.18
C ALA A 41 -6.83 -1.33 -13.69
N TYR A 42 -5.81 -1.17 -14.54
CA TYR A 42 -5.94 -1.37 -15.97
C TYR A 42 -6.43 -2.77 -16.32
N GLN A 43 -5.86 -3.82 -15.72
CA GLN A 43 -6.32 -5.19 -15.95
C GLN A 43 -7.75 -5.42 -15.50
N LEU A 44 -8.14 -4.83 -14.36
CA LEU A 44 -9.48 -4.97 -13.79
C LEU A 44 -10.50 -4.00 -14.40
N SER A 45 -10.09 -3.14 -15.32
CA SER A 45 -10.98 -2.22 -16.04
C SER A 45 -11.65 -2.86 -17.25
N SER A 46 -11.20 -4.03 -17.65
CA SER A 46 -11.66 -4.72 -18.87
C SER A 46 -12.07 -6.15 -18.57
N SER A 47 -13.25 -6.53 -19.02
CA SER A 47 -13.72 -7.91 -19.03
C SER A 47 -13.33 -8.64 -20.31
N GLU A 48 -12.33 -8.14 -21.07
CA GLU A 48 -11.90 -8.75 -22.31
C GLU A 48 -11.77 -10.26 -22.12
N SER A 49 -12.53 -10.99 -22.91
CA SER A 49 -12.59 -12.45 -22.92
C SER A 49 -11.30 -13.06 -23.48
N ASN A 50 -10.19 -12.70 -22.92
CA ASN A 50 -8.99 -13.49 -23.10
C ASN A 50 -9.21 -14.78 -22.33
N LYS A 51 -9.57 -15.76 -23.03
CA LYS A 51 -9.83 -17.20 -22.84
C LYS A 51 -9.67 -17.83 -21.44
N ASN A 52 -9.22 -17.09 -20.39
CA ASN A 52 -8.98 -17.57 -19.03
C ASN A 52 -9.11 -16.48 -17.96
N LYS A 53 -9.75 -15.33 -18.20
CA LYS A 53 -9.91 -14.31 -17.17
C LYS A 53 -11.22 -14.48 -16.43
N PHE A 54 -11.13 -15.02 -15.23
CA PHE A 54 -12.22 -15.12 -14.25
C PHE A 54 -12.25 -13.95 -13.26
N TYR A 55 -11.80 -12.76 -13.69
CA TYR A 55 -11.75 -11.59 -12.81
C TYR A 55 -13.01 -10.73 -12.99
N ASN A 56 -13.52 -10.23 -11.88
CA ASN A 56 -14.53 -9.19 -11.91
C ASN A 56 -13.91 -7.86 -12.34
N VAL A 57 -14.73 -7.04 -12.99
CA VAL A 57 -14.40 -5.66 -13.33
C VAL A 57 -14.50 -4.80 -12.07
N LEU A 58 -13.66 -3.76 -11.93
CA LEU A 58 -13.76 -2.79 -10.86
C LEU A 58 -15.16 -2.16 -10.82
N SER A 59 -15.73 -1.97 -9.62
CA SER A 59 -17.04 -1.37 -9.41
C SER A 59 -17.18 -0.01 -10.10
N THR A 60 -16.13 0.80 -10.11
CA THR A 60 -16.09 2.09 -10.81
C THR A 60 -16.43 1.96 -12.31
N PHE A 61 -15.93 0.91 -12.98
CA PHE A 61 -16.24 0.63 -14.37
C PHE A 61 -17.62 0.01 -14.54
N ALA A 62 -18.08 -0.75 -13.58
CA ALA A 62 -19.45 -1.28 -13.58
C ALA A 62 -20.47 -0.15 -13.46
N ASP A 63 -20.20 0.86 -12.63
CA ASP A 63 -21.11 1.97 -12.36
C ASP A 63 -21.02 3.09 -13.40
N LYS A 64 -19.80 3.48 -13.79
CA LYS A 64 -19.52 4.63 -14.66
C LYS A 64 -19.17 4.25 -16.10
N GLY A 65 -19.02 2.97 -16.38
CA GLY A 65 -18.74 2.49 -17.73
C GLY A 65 -19.95 2.59 -18.65
N TRP A 66 -19.72 2.96 -19.90
CA TRP A 66 -20.76 2.98 -20.94
C TRP A 66 -21.37 1.61 -21.09
N ARG A 67 -22.67 1.55 -21.26
CA ARG A 67 -23.45 0.32 -21.46
C ARG A 67 -23.98 0.28 -22.89
N TYR A 68 -24.02 -0.93 -23.41
CA TYR A 68 -24.70 -1.25 -24.66
C TYR A 68 -26.00 -1.98 -24.34
N THR A 69 -27.05 -1.68 -25.08
CA THR A 69 -28.23 -2.49 -25.10
C THR A 69 -28.12 -3.50 -26.24
N ARG A 70 -28.86 -4.59 -26.13
CA ARG A 70 -29.08 -5.54 -27.22
C ARG A 70 -30.52 -5.37 -27.69
N ASP A 71 -30.73 -5.48 -28.98
CA ASP A 71 -32.07 -5.58 -29.54
C ASP A 71 -32.73 -6.95 -29.21
N GLY A 72 -33.97 -7.15 -29.66
CA GLY A 72 -34.71 -8.39 -29.44
C GLY A 72 -34.05 -9.63 -30.05
N ASP A 73 -33.18 -9.42 -31.02
CA ASP A 73 -32.42 -10.48 -31.70
C ASP A 73 -31.05 -10.72 -31.08
N GLY A 74 -30.69 -9.95 -30.05
CA GLY A 74 -29.44 -10.06 -29.32
C GLY A 74 -28.25 -9.39 -30.00
N GLU A 75 -28.46 -8.62 -31.04
CA GLU A 75 -27.42 -7.78 -31.65
C GLU A 75 -27.12 -6.55 -30.80
N CYS A 76 -25.85 -6.19 -30.77
CA CYS A 76 -25.41 -5.04 -29.99
C CYS A 76 -25.75 -3.72 -30.70
N LEU A 77 -26.65 -2.91 -30.12
CA LEU A 77 -27.15 -1.67 -30.71
C LEU A 77 -26.07 -0.58 -30.87
N TYR A 78 -24.84 -0.77 -30.37
CA TYR A 78 -23.78 0.20 -30.61
C TYR A 78 -23.43 0.37 -32.10
N LYS A 79 -23.70 -0.63 -32.91
CA LYS A 79 -23.55 -0.57 -34.37
C LYS A 79 -24.63 0.29 -35.04
N CYS A 80 -25.74 0.51 -34.35
CA CYS A 80 -26.86 1.31 -34.81
C CYS A 80 -26.69 2.81 -34.57
N TYR A 81 -25.49 3.27 -34.30
CA TYR A 81 -25.15 4.67 -33.97
C TYR A 81 -25.60 5.70 -35.01
N TYR A 82 -25.99 5.27 -36.18
CA TYR A 82 -26.37 6.11 -37.32
C TYR A 82 -27.77 5.83 -37.88
N ILE A 83 -28.57 4.98 -37.24
CA ILE A 83 -29.89 4.61 -37.77
C ILE A 83 -30.98 4.95 -36.75
N ASP A 84 -31.79 5.95 -37.09
CA ASP A 84 -33.14 6.24 -36.57
C ASP A 84 -33.32 6.25 -35.03
N GLY A 85 -33.25 7.43 -34.41
CA GLY A 85 -33.81 7.69 -33.07
C GLY A 85 -33.18 6.98 -31.90
N SER A 86 -32.31 6.01 -32.12
CA SER A 86 -31.63 5.21 -31.11
C SER A 86 -30.56 5.99 -30.35
N LEU A 87 -30.18 7.17 -30.83
CA LEU A 87 -29.20 8.03 -30.17
C LEU A 87 -29.71 8.56 -28.81
N ASP A 88 -31.01 8.84 -28.71
CA ASP A 88 -31.61 9.38 -27.50
C ASP A 88 -31.67 8.29 -26.41
N MET A 89 -32.01 7.07 -26.76
CA MET A 89 -31.98 5.93 -25.83
C MET A 89 -30.56 5.65 -25.33
N TYR A 90 -29.56 5.81 -26.17
CA TYR A 90 -28.15 5.71 -25.75
C TYR A 90 -27.74 6.81 -24.80
N ARG A 91 -28.20 8.02 -25.01
CA ARG A 91 -27.94 9.14 -24.10
C ARG A 91 -28.58 8.92 -22.75
N GLU A 92 -29.86 8.52 -22.68
CA GLU A 92 -30.53 8.21 -21.41
C GLU A 92 -29.83 7.07 -20.66
N LEU A 93 -29.46 5.97 -21.35
CA LEU A 93 -28.79 4.83 -20.74
C LEU A 93 -27.41 5.19 -20.17
N ASN A 94 -26.71 6.15 -20.80
CA ASN A 94 -25.35 6.53 -20.48
C ASN A 94 -25.24 7.91 -19.84
N GLU A 95 -26.34 8.50 -19.40
CA GLU A 95 -26.33 9.77 -18.70
C GLU A 95 -25.45 9.68 -17.43
N GLY A 96 -24.52 10.61 -17.27
CA GLY A 96 -23.57 10.62 -16.18
C GLY A 96 -22.45 9.57 -16.22
N ARG A 97 -22.39 8.74 -17.27
CA ARG A 97 -21.32 7.76 -17.45
C ARG A 97 -20.13 8.38 -18.16
N THR A 98 -18.96 8.24 -17.58
CA THR A 98 -17.74 8.93 -18.04
C THR A 98 -16.63 7.99 -18.48
N LEU A 99 -16.78 6.68 -18.25
CA LEU A 99 -15.77 5.67 -18.57
C LEU A 99 -16.20 4.84 -19.78
N TRP A 100 -15.24 4.25 -20.46
CA TRP A 100 -15.50 3.34 -21.59
C TRP A 100 -16.19 2.05 -21.13
N ASN A 101 -16.76 1.33 -22.08
CA ASN A 101 -17.34 0.03 -21.79
C ASN A 101 -16.23 -1.02 -21.51
N PRO A 102 -16.28 -1.70 -20.37
CA PRO A 102 -15.24 -2.67 -20.02
C PRO A 102 -15.21 -3.91 -20.90
N THR A 103 -16.29 -4.17 -21.69
CA THR A 103 -16.36 -5.33 -22.57
C THR A 103 -15.82 -5.10 -23.97
N ASP A 104 -15.57 -3.84 -24.34
CA ASP A 104 -15.24 -3.44 -25.72
C ASP A 104 -13.76 -3.08 -25.92
N VAL A 105 -12.92 -3.38 -24.96
CA VAL A 105 -11.48 -3.07 -25.06
C VAL A 105 -10.78 -4.12 -25.92
N THR A 106 -10.80 -3.90 -27.21
CA THR A 106 -10.11 -4.78 -28.19
C THR A 106 -8.61 -4.54 -28.31
N LYS A 107 -8.11 -3.41 -27.78
CA LYS A 107 -6.69 -3.05 -27.83
C LYS A 107 -6.20 -2.60 -26.46
N LYS A 108 -5.11 -3.20 -26.02
CA LYS A 108 -4.38 -2.77 -24.82
C LYS A 108 -3.62 -1.49 -25.11
N ILE A 109 -4.23 -0.37 -24.84
CA ILE A 109 -3.60 0.96 -24.99
C ILE A 109 -3.30 1.48 -23.59
N THR A 110 -2.04 1.86 -23.35
CA THR A 110 -1.69 2.60 -22.13
C THR A 110 -2.44 3.93 -22.11
N HIS A 111 -3.23 4.14 -21.08
CA HIS A 111 -4.10 5.29 -20.95
C HIS A 111 -3.69 6.12 -19.74
N SER A 112 -3.70 7.45 -19.88
CA SER A 112 -3.34 8.38 -18.79
C SER A 112 -4.22 8.26 -17.56
N TYR A 113 -5.43 7.72 -17.69
CA TYR A 113 -6.36 7.45 -16.58
C TYR A 113 -5.75 6.56 -15.48
N PHE A 114 -4.81 5.69 -15.82
CA PHE A 114 -4.14 4.78 -14.89
C PHE A 114 -2.81 5.29 -14.37
N ILE A 115 -2.42 6.50 -14.77
CA ILE A 115 -1.26 7.19 -14.22
C ILE A 115 -1.75 8.03 -13.04
N GLU A 116 -1.37 7.64 -11.85
CA GLU A 116 -1.82 8.23 -10.60
C GLU A 116 -0.63 8.81 -9.83
N ASP A 117 -0.91 9.83 -8.99
CA ASP A 117 0.09 10.34 -8.05
C ASP A 117 0.45 9.26 -7.02
N GLY A 118 1.72 8.89 -7.00
CA GLY A 118 2.27 7.92 -6.07
C GLY A 118 2.78 8.51 -4.76
N SER A 119 2.62 9.80 -4.54
CA SER A 119 3.11 10.47 -3.33
C SER A 119 2.59 9.81 -2.05
N PHE A 120 3.48 9.57 -1.09
CA PHE A 120 3.11 8.95 0.17
C PHE A 120 3.98 9.38 1.35
N LEU A 121 3.40 9.24 2.54
CA LEU A 121 4.09 9.24 3.84
C LEU A 121 3.76 7.95 4.58
N ARG A 122 4.77 7.17 4.93
CA ARG A 122 4.65 5.89 5.62
C ARG A 122 5.25 5.97 7.02
N CYS A 123 4.52 5.50 8.03
CA CYS A 123 5.10 5.14 9.31
C CYS A 123 5.72 3.75 9.19
N GLN A 124 7.04 3.72 9.00
CA GLN A 124 7.79 2.49 8.75
C GLN A 124 7.90 1.64 10.00
N ASP A 125 8.30 2.26 11.11
CA ASP A 125 8.45 1.59 12.39
C ASP A 125 7.96 2.47 13.53
N LEU A 126 7.24 1.86 14.46
CA LEU A 126 6.86 2.42 15.75
C LEU A 126 7.28 1.44 16.83
N THR A 127 8.03 1.90 17.81
CA THR A 127 8.34 1.13 19.01
C THR A 127 7.93 1.93 20.23
N VAL A 128 7.20 1.29 21.14
CA VAL A 128 6.85 1.83 22.45
C VAL A 128 7.34 0.86 23.50
N GLY A 129 8.14 1.32 24.44
CA GLY A 129 8.70 0.53 25.52
C GLY A 129 8.39 1.11 26.88
N TYR A 130 8.42 0.24 27.88
CA TYR A 130 8.36 0.62 29.28
C TYR A 130 9.43 -0.11 30.09
N THR A 131 10.27 0.65 30.75
CA THR A 131 11.32 0.12 31.63
C THR A 131 10.81 0.17 33.07
N LEU A 132 10.78 -0.99 33.73
CA LEU A 132 10.37 -1.09 35.14
C LEU A 132 11.32 -0.30 36.05
N PRO A 133 10.77 0.35 37.09
CA PRO A 133 11.59 1.01 38.11
C PRO A 133 12.54 0.03 38.81
N GLY A 134 13.79 0.44 39.03
CA GLY A 134 14.81 -0.41 39.65
C GLY A 134 14.43 -0.95 41.04
N ASN A 135 13.61 -0.21 41.79
CA ASN A 135 13.12 -0.65 43.12
C ASN A 135 12.28 -1.93 43.08
N LEU A 136 11.64 -2.23 41.92
CA LEU A 136 10.87 -3.45 41.71
C LEU A 136 11.77 -4.59 41.22
N THR A 137 12.64 -4.28 40.26
CA THR A 137 13.44 -5.30 39.57
C THR A 137 14.58 -5.83 40.43
N SER A 138 15.16 -4.99 41.28
CA SER A 138 16.27 -5.40 42.20
C SER A 138 15.85 -6.50 43.16
N LYS A 139 14.59 -6.55 43.59
CA LYS A 139 14.06 -7.61 44.45
C LYS A 139 14.09 -8.99 43.79
N TRP A 140 14.14 -9.03 42.46
CA TRP A 140 14.16 -10.25 41.66
C TRP A 140 15.57 -10.56 41.08
N GLY A 141 16.60 -9.85 41.53
CA GLY A 141 17.95 -10.01 40.97
C GLY A 141 18.09 -9.51 39.53
N ILE A 142 17.16 -8.66 39.08
CA ILE A 142 17.17 -8.10 37.72
C ILE A 142 17.64 -6.64 37.79
N SER A 143 18.69 -6.30 37.07
CA SER A 143 19.21 -4.94 37.01
C SER A 143 18.35 -4.02 36.15
N LYS A 144 17.78 -4.56 35.07
CA LYS A 144 16.90 -3.81 34.16
C LYS A 144 15.90 -4.75 33.50
N ALA A 145 14.64 -4.38 33.48
CA ALA A 145 13.60 -5.06 32.74
C ALA A 145 12.83 -4.04 31.89
N ARG A 146 12.86 -4.22 30.57
CA ARG A 146 12.12 -3.40 29.61
C ARG A 146 11.20 -4.29 28.79
N PHE A 147 9.93 -3.91 28.72
CA PHE A 147 8.92 -4.51 27.85
C PHE A 147 8.64 -3.53 26.70
N TYR A 148 8.50 -4.05 25.49
CA TYR A 148 8.21 -3.19 24.33
C TYR A 148 7.29 -3.86 23.35
N VAL A 149 6.60 -3.01 22.59
CA VAL A 149 5.80 -3.36 21.42
C VAL A 149 6.41 -2.62 20.25
N SER A 150 6.67 -3.33 19.19
CA SER A 150 7.08 -2.77 17.90
C SER A 150 6.04 -3.07 16.84
N ALA A 151 5.74 -2.09 15.99
CA ALA A 151 4.89 -2.25 14.83
C ALA A 151 5.65 -1.78 13.59
N SER A 152 5.67 -2.58 12.54
CA SER A 152 6.26 -2.21 11.25
C SER A 152 5.16 -2.00 10.21
N ASN A 153 5.36 -1.02 9.31
CA ASN A 153 4.40 -0.61 8.28
C ASN A 153 3.01 -0.28 8.86
N LEU A 154 2.97 0.48 9.96
CA LEU A 154 1.77 0.71 10.74
C LEU A 154 0.65 1.36 9.93
N PHE A 155 0.98 2.42 9.19
CA PHE A 155 0.06 3.10 8.27
C PHE A 155 0.81 3.80 7.15
N ILE A 156 0.07 4.08 6.08
CA ILE A 156 0.50 4.89 4.95
C ILE A 156 -0.57 5.94 4.66
N ILE A 157 -0.12 7.15 4.36
CA ILE A 157 -0.95 8.26 3.90
C ILE A 157 -0.59 8.50 2.44
N THR A 158 -1.54 8.28 1.54
CA THR A 158 -1.35 8.41 0.09
C THR A 158 -2.67 8.70 -0.59
N GLY A 159 -2.61 9.34 -1.75
CA GLY A 159 -3.76 9.50 -2.66
C GLY A 159 -3.88 8.39 -3.70
N TYR A 160 -2.91 7.46 -3.75
CA TYR A 160 -2.90 6.37 -4.70
C TYR A 160 -4.07 5.39 -4.47
N SER A 161 -4.76 4.99 -5.55
CA SER A 161 -5.94 4.13 -5.45
C SER A 161 -5.62 2.64 -5.32
N GLY A 162 -4.39 2.23 -5.63
CA GLY A 162 -3.91 0.85 -5.49
C GLY A 162 -3.53 0.50 -4.05
N TYR A 163 -2.96 -0.69 -3.85
CA TYR A 163 -2.63 -1.19 -2.52
C TYR A 163 -1.43 -0.50 -1.88
N ASP A 164 -0.39 -0.22 -2.65
CA ASP A 164 0.87 0.36 -2.15
C ASP A 164 1.56 1.14 -3.27
N PRO A 165 1.78 2.46 -3.13
CA PRO A 165 2.45 3.27 -4.14
C PRO A 165 3.95 2.99 -4.22
N GLU A 166 4.56 2.39 -3.20
CA GLU A 166 5.97 1.99 -3.19
C GLU A 166 6.16 0.67 -3.93
N VAL A 167 5.67 0.64 -5.17
CA VAL A 167 5.83 -0.50 -6.06
C VAL A 167 7.17 -0.41 -6.76
N ASP A 168 8.02 -1.39 -6.50
CA ASP A 168 9.25 -1.58 -7.23
C ASP A 168 9.14 -2.87 -8.06
N ILE A 169 8.77 -2.70 -9.31
CA ILE A 169 8.97 -3.76 -10.30
C ILE A 169 10.39 -3.59 -10.82
N GLN A 170 11.31 -4.30 -10.20
CA GLN A 170 12.74 -4.29 -10.51
C GLN A 170 13.09 -4.90 -11.88
N THR A 171 12.30 -4.64 -12.88
CA THR A 171 12.67 -4.95 -14.25
C THR A 171 13.05 -3.64 -14.94
N GLY A 172 14.30 -3.40 -15.18
CA GLY A 172 14.97 -2.14 -15.50
C GLY A 172 14.35 -1.22 -16.56
N LEU A 173 13.25 -1.60 -17.22
CA LEU A 173 12.54 -0.80 -18.21
C LEU A 173 11.10 -0.44 -17.79
N THR A 174 10.61 -0.95 -16.68
CA THR A 174 9.21 -0.77 -16.24
C THR A 174 9.11 -0.21 -14.82
N CYS A 175 9.98 0.74 -14.48
CA CYS A 175 9.91 1.44 -13.20
C CYS A 175 8.55 2.09 -12.99
N GLY A 176 8.02 2.05 -11.75
CA GLY A 176 6.78 2.72 -11.39
C GLY A 176 5.51 2.06 -11.92
N MET A 177 5.54 0.77 -12.27
CA MET A 177 4.36 0.01 -12.67
C MET A 177 3.90 -0.89 -11.53
N ASP A 178 2.67 -0.68 -11.06
CA ASP A 178 1.98 -1.58 -10.12
C ASP A 178 1.23 -2.67 -10.90
N TYR A 179 1.79 -3.87 -10.91
CA TYR A 179 1.21 -5.03 -11.58
C TYR A 179 0.97 -6.17 -10.60
N ASN A 180 -0.21 -6.19 -9.96
CA ASN A 180 -0.64 -7.22 -9.01
C ASN A 180 0.38 -7.49 -7.88
N ARG A 181 1.08 -6.46 -7.42
CA ARG A 181 2.07 -6.64 -6.37
C ARG A 181 1.40 -6.75 -5.02
N TYR A 182 1.90 -7.66 -4.21
CA TYR A 182 1.42 -7.81 -2.84
C TYR A 182 1.90 -6.62 -1.98
N PRO A 183 1.01 -5.94 -1.25
CA PRO A 183 1.37 -4.81 -0.40
C PRO A 183 2.27 -5.26 0.75
N ARG A 184 3.04 -4.33 1.30
CA ARG A 184 3.86 -4.60 2.49
C ARG A 184 2.96 -4.96 3.66
N SER A 185 3.28 -6.07 4.34
CA SER A 185 2.53 -6.54 5.50
C SER A 185 2.79 -5.65 6.72
N ARG A 186 1.76 -5.51 7.56
CA ARG A 186 1.91 -4.97 8.91
C ARG A 186 2.36 -6.08 9.83
N SER A 187 3.36 -5.82 10.67
CA SER A 187 3.80 -6.76 11.68
C SER A 187 3.83 -6.11 13.06
N PHE A 188 3.51 -6.92 14.07
CA PHE A 188 3.55 -6.51 15.47
C PHE A 188 4.44 -7.48 16.24
N VAL A 189 5.36 -6.95 17.01
CA VAL A 189 6.29 -7.72 17.81
C VAL A 189 6.17 -7.28 19.26
N LEU A 190 5.99 -8.25 20.15
CA LEU A 190 6.09 -8.06 21.59
C LEU A 190 7.44 -8.60 22.05
N GLY A 191 8.17 -7.82 22.82
CA GLY A 191 9.49 -8.25 23.28
C GLY A 191 9.83 -7.75 24.68
N THR A 192 10.81 -8.42 25.27
CA THR A 192 11.34 -8.08 26.59
C THR A 192 12.87 -8.04 26.55
N ASN A 193 13.44 -7.03 27.18
CA ASN A 193 14.87 -6.95 27.40
C ASN A 193 15.12 -7.05 28.92
N LEU A 194 15.79 -8.13 29.33
CA LEU A 194 16.13 -8.40 30.72
C LEU A 194 17.65 -8.37 30.90
N SER A 195 18.10 -7.64 31.91
CA SER A 195 19.50 -7.64 32.32
C SER A 195 19.59 -8.15 33.76
N LEU A 196 20.33 -9.23 33.97
CA LEU A 196 20.51 -9.82 35.29
C LEU A 196 21.67 -9.15 36.03
N ILE A 197 21.58 -9.12 37.36
CA ILE A 197 22.70 -8.69 38.21
C ILE A 197 23.69 -9.86 38.26
N HIS A 198 24.86 -9.71 37.64
CA HIS A 198 25.94 -10.67 37.77
C HIS A 198 26.72 -10.35 39.04
N ILE A 199 26.53 -11.16 40.08
CA ILE A 199 27.38 -11.11 41.27
C ILE A 199 28.61 -11.97 40.96
N SER A 200 29.72 -11.32 40.59
CA SER A 200 31.00 -12.00 40.55
C SER A 200 31.42 -12.30 42.00
N GLU A 201 31.56 -13.58 42.36
CA GLU A 201 32.20 -13.95 43.62
C GLU A 201 33.63 -13.37 43.64
N PRO A 202 34.02 -12.71 44.74
CA PRO A 202 35.40 -12.25 44.89
C PRO A 202 36.28 -13.48 44.87
N THR A 203 37.17 -13.59 43.89
CA THR A 203 38.24 -14.58 43.87
C THR A 203 39.00 -14.50 45.16
N ARG A 204 38.81 -15.48 46.07
CA ARG A 204 39.69 -15.69 47.23
C ARG A 204 41.09 -15.97 46.68
N HIS A 205 41.96 -14.98 46.73
CA HIS A 205 43.37 -15.25 46.64
C HIS A 205 43.75 -16.13 47.85
N ALA A 206 43.94 -17.40 47.62
CA ALA A 206 44.62 -18.27 48.56
C ALA A 206 46.06 -17.79 48.61
N GLN A 207 46.42 -17.03 49.63
CA GLN A 207 47.81 -16.85 50.03
C GLN A 207 48.27 -18.16 50.60
N ILE A 208 49.10 -18.88 49.83
CA ILE A 208 49.91 -19.97 50.31
C ILE A 208 51.20 -19.31 50.84
N SER A 209 51.37 -19.31 52.13
CA SER A 209 52.61 -19.05 52.82
C SER A 209 53.39 -20.33 52.99
#